data_89e22b163cc7d2d77039ce8a8fa1d357
#
_entry.id   89e22b163cc7d2d77039ce8a8fa1d357
#
_cell.length_a   1.000
_cell.length_b   1.000
_cell.length_c   1.000
_cell.angle_alpha   90.00
_cell.angle_beta   90.00
_cell.angle_gamma   90.00
#
_symmetry.space_group_name_H-M   'P 1'
#
loop_
_entity.id
_entity.type
_entity.pdbx_description
1 polymer ?
#
loop_
_entity_poly.entity_id
_entity_poly.type
_entity_poly.pdbx_seq_one_letter_code
_entity_poly.pdbx_strand_id
1 'polypeptide(L)'
;MSKNRRPLYLTLVIISAVVVVTALIIMWFKPNATESTSTTQIDGETTSGLAPDMSNPYKGLTTPTTQGNTRFITGLEDLPRSLQGTKVDGEIIIDANKQLVVTEGLRRLFDYFLSALGEEDEATIIQRVESYIRNHTPEPAASQAVAIFNQYINYLKQLKQIEERYGNLQMQATKNGELDLNMVAQRQQNISKIRQQNFDAETIKAFFGADDEYDAYSISMLNIEQDKQLSDTQKAAARQDYVSRMPDNSTKANIQQQANLNELIDRTEQMKKQGVTPEALYNMRRELVGEAAAGRLASVDQEDNNFDKRFNQYQAQKQQLLTQSASQSQTQTQINQIEQQLFSESERKRLTGYAALQQQKTADTN
;
A
#
# COMPACT_ATOMS: atom_id res chain seq x y z
N MET A 1 18.01 -0.62 -33.99
CA MET A 1 18.45 0.03 -32.72
C MET A 1 17.26 0.15 -31.80
N SER A 2 17.00 -0.88 -31.01
CA SER A 2 15.88 -0.95 -30.07
C SER A 2 16.31 -0.31 -28.75
N LYS A 3 15.72 0.84 -28.39
CA LYS A 3 15.92 1.52 -27.10
C LYS A 3 15.17 0.74 -26.01
N ASN A 4 15.92 0.03 -25.19
CA ASN A 4 15.43 -0.66 -23.98
C ASN A 4 14.77 0.34 -23.02
N ARG A 5 13.43 0.29 -22.89
CA ARG A 5 12.63 1.14 -21.98
C ARG A 5 12.40 0.50 -20.60
N ARG A 6 13.20 -0.49 -20.20
CA ARG A 6 13.00 -1.27 -18.97
C ARG A 6 13.50 -0.69 -17.63
N PRO A 7 14.39 0.32 -17.52
CA PRO A 7 14.83 0.80 -16.20
C PRO A 7 13.84 1.73 -15.48
N LEU A 8 12.85 2.31 -16.17
CA LEU A 8 11.99 3.35 -15.56
C LEU A 8 10.97 2.80 -14.55
N TYR A 9 10.48 1.58 -14.74
CA TYR A 9 9.47 0.99 -13.86
C TYR A 9 10.06 0.43 -12.57
N LEU A 10 11.28 -0.09 -12.58
CA LEU A 10 11.95 -0.59 -11.38
C LEU A 10 12.36 0.56 -10.44
N THR A 11 12.85 1.68 -10.99
CA THR A 11 13.15 2.89 -10.20
C THR A 11 11.92 3.51 -9.55
N LEU A 12 10.75 3.45 -10.20
CA LEU A 12 9.50 3.97 -9.64
C LEU A 12 8.99 3.15 -8.45
N VAL A 13 9.17 1.83 -8.47
CA VAL A 13 8.78 0.93 -7.37
C VAL A 13 9.69 1.10 -6.14
N ILE A 14 10.99 1.33 -6.35
CA ILE A 14 11.95 1.49 -5.24
C ILE A 14 11.85 2.89 -4.60
N ILE A 15 11.57 3.94 -5.38
CA ILE A 15 11.37 5.30 -4.86
C ILE A 15 10.11 5.39 -3.98
N SER A 16 9.08 4.57 -4.24
CA SER A 16 7.89 4.52 -3.39
C SER A 16 8.16 4.00 -1.97
N ALA A 17 9.23 3.23 -1.76
CA ALA A 17 9.50 2.58 -0.49
C ALA A 17 10.07 3.52 0.59
N VAL A 18 10.89 4.51 0.22
CA VAL A 18 11.46 5.47 1.19
C VAL A 18 10.43 6.52 1.67
N VAL A 19 9.36 6.73 0.91
CA VAL A 19 8.25 7.65 1.25
C VAL A 19 7.06 6.90 1.85
N VAL A 20 7.03 5.57 1.73
CA VAL A 20 5.91 4.71 2.10
C VAL A 20 5.71 4.62 3.62
N VAL A 21 6.70 4.90 4.45
CA VAL A 21 6.48 4.93 5.91
C VAL A 21 5.54 6.07 6.33
N THR A 22 5.52 7.18 5.61
CA THR A 22 4.51 8.24 5.80
C THR A 22 3.26 8.06 4.94
N ALA A 23 3.35 7.35 3.81
CA ALA A 23 2.24 7.14 2.89
C ALA A 23 1.47 5.82 3.13
N LEU A 24 2.05 4.80 3.79
CA LEU A 24 1.35 3.55 4.14
C LEU A 24 0.28 3.77 5.22
N ILE A 25 0.44 4.74 6.10
CA ILE A 25 -0.64 5.15 7.00
C ILE A 25 -1.85 5.66 6.18
N ILE A 26 -1.62 6.30 5.04
CA ILE A 26 -2.68 6.85 4.17
C ILE A 26 -3.25 5.79 3.20
N MET A 27 -2.48 4.80 2.78
CA MET A 27 -2.91 3.83 1.76
C MET A 27 -3.70 2.65 2.33
N TRP A 28 -3.57 2.36 3.62
CA TRP A 28 -4.34 1.30 4.29
C TRP A 28 -5.78 1.71 4.61
N PHE A 29 -6.11 3.01 4.52
CA PHE A 29 -7.44 3.58 4.79
C PHE A 29 -8.23 3.95 3.53
N LYS A 30 -7.97 3.40 2.35
CA LYS A 30 -8.93 3.52 1.24
C LYS A 30 -10.04 2.47 1.40
N PRO A 31 -11.27 2.86 1.79
CA PRO A 31 -12.42 1.97 1.62
C PRO A 31 -12.60 1.75 0.12
N ASN A 32 -12.88 0.50 -0.28
CA ASN A 32 -13.31 0.18 -1.64
C ASN A 32 -14.53 1.04 -2.01
N ALA A 33 -14.32 2.09 -2.75
CA ALA A 33 -15.40 2.87 -3.33
C ALA A 33 -15.95 2.08 -4.55
N THR A 34 -17.11 1.49 -4.34
CA THR A 34 -17.96 1.00 -5.43
C THR A 34 -18.43 2.24 -6.19
N GLU A 35 -18.02 2.39 -7.44
CA GLU A 35 -18.51 3.45 -8.32
C GLU A 35 -20.02 3.27 -8.55
N SER A 36 -20.80 4.23 -8.08
CA SER A 36 -22.15 4.46 -8.54
C SER A 36 -22.18 5.79 -9.29
N THR A 37 -22.19 5.68 -10.59
CA THR A 37 -22.42 6.79 -11.52
C THR A 37 -23.88 7.25 -11.40
N SER A 38 -24.11 8.47 -10.94
CA SER A 38 -25.36 9.18 -11.16
C SER A 38 -25.05 10.64 -11.46
N THR A 39 -25.22 10.97 -12.73
CA THR A 39 -25.15 12.31 -13.27
C THR A 39 -26.41 13.07 -12.84
N THR A 40 -26.28 14.13 -12.07
CA THR A 40 -27.29 15.19 -11.96
C THR A 40 -26.56 16.54 -11.94
N GLN A 41 -26.77 17.31 -13.00
CA GLN A 41 -26.41 18.70 -13.10
C GLN A 41 -27.27 19.51 -12.14
N ILE A 42 -26.65 20.34 -11.29
CA ILE A 42 -27.27 21.53 -10.70
C ILE A 42 -26.23 22.64 -10.70
N ASP A 43 -26.66 23.78 -11.27
CA ASP A 43 -25.93 25.04 -11.39
C ASP A 43 -25.59 25.68 -10.04
N GLY A 44 -24.41 26.28 -9.96
CA GLY A 44 -24.10 27.56 -9.33
C GLY A 44 -24.04 27.60 -7.82
N GLU A 45 -22.83 27.55 -7.27
CA GLU A 45 -22.28 28.61 -6.42
C GLU A 45 -20.86 28.24 -5.97
N THR A 46 -19.95 29.13 -6.24
CA THR A 46 -18.52 29.02 -5.92
C THR A 46 -18.31 29.18 -4.43
N THR A 47 -18.10 28.07 -3.71
CA THR A 47 -17.37 28.11 -2.44
C THR A 47 -16.12 27.27 -2.60
N SER A 48 -14.99 27.98 -2.58
CA SER A 48 -13.63 27.43 -2.61
C SER A 48 -13.37 26.60 -1.36
N GLY A 49 -13.80 25.35 -1.37
CA GLY A 49 -13.41 24.34 -0.40
C GLY A 49 -12.06 23.78 -0.82
N LEU A 50 -10.99 24.26 -0.18
CA LEU A 50 -9.66 23.70 -0.28
C LEU A 50 -9.73 22.20 0.07
N ALA A 51 -9.41 21.35 -0.90
CA ALA A 51 -9.09 19.96 -0.63
C ALA A 51 -8.00 19.92 0.45
N PRO A 52 -8.06 19.01 1.45
CA PRO A 52 -7.01 18.92 2.46
C PRO A 52 -5.68 18.65 1.77
N ASP A 53 -4.69 19.46 2.10
CA ASP A 53 -3.32 19.32 1.63
C ASP A 53 -2.72 18.03 2.21
N MET A 54 -2.76 16.98 1.40
CA MET A 54 -2.29 15.62 1.73
C MET A 54 -0.77 15.49 1.78
N SER A 55 -0.03 16.58 1.57
CA SER A 55 1.44 16.58 1.54
C SER A 55 2.09 16.58 2.92
N ASN A 56 1.34 16.89 3.99
CA ASN A 56 1.86 16.90 5.36
C ASN A 56 0.78 16.48 6.37
N PRO A 57 0.75 15.21 6.80
CA PRO A 57 -0.24 14.70 7.74
C PRO A 57 -0.16 15.35 9.14
N TYR A 58 0.92 16.08 9.44
CA TYR A 58 1.12 16.75 10.72
C TYR A 58 0.80 18.25 10.69
N LYS A 59 0.19 18.75 9.62
CA LYS A 59 -0.25 20.14 9.48
C LYS A 59 -1.45 20.38 10.40
N GLY A 60 -1.25 20.89 11.56
CA GLY A 60 -2.28 21.13 12.58
C GLY A 60 -1.78 20.98 14.00
N LEU A 61 -0.60 20.38 14.20
CA LEU A 61 0.02 20.27 15.51
C LEU A 61 0.49 21.66 16.00
N THR A 62 -0.15 22.15 17.06
CA THR A 62 0.21 23.38 17.77
C THR A 62 0.69 23.06 19.18
N THR A 63 1.19 24.02 19.93
CA THR A 63 1.66 23.78 21.29
C THR A 63 0.47 23.67 22.25
N PRO A 64 0.34 22.62 23.09
CA PRO A 64 -0.82 22.47 23.95
C PRO A 64 -0.84 23.51 25.04
N THR A 65 -2.01 24.12 25.27
CA THR A 65 -2.29 24.90 26.46
C THR A 65 -3.10 24.00 27.38
N THR A 66 -2.50 23.58 28.49
CA THR A 66 -3.13 22.72 29.50
C THR A 66 -4.18 23.51 30.26
N GLN A 67 -5.48 23.21 30.10
CA GLN A 67 -6.43 23.26 31.22
C GLN A 67 -7.68 22.41 30.91
N GLY A 68 -7.91 21.45 31.81
CA GLY A 68 -8.84 20.38 31.68
C GLY A 68 -10.27 20.72 32.04
N ASN A 69 -11.13 20.20 31.24
CA ASN A 69 -12.36 19.53 31.66
C ASN A 69 -12.44 18.32 30.70
N THR A 70 -12.25 17.12 31.24
CA THR A 70 -12.24 15.91 30.41
C THR A 70 -13.60 15.79 29.74
N ARG A 71 -13.65 16.15 28.45
CA ARG A 71 -14.84 16.09 27.61
C ARG A 71 -15.31 14.64 27.41
N PHE A 72 -14.39 13.69 27.56
CA PHE A 72 -14.62 12.28 27.30
C PHE A 72 -14.45 11.45 28.56
N ILE A 73 -15.26 10.40 28.69
CA ILE A 73 -15.15 9.39 29.76
C ILE A 73 -14.34 8.19 29.27
N THR A 74 -14.67 7.70 28.08
CA THR A 74 -14.06 6.51 27.48
C THR A 74 -13.10 6.87 26.31
N GLY A 75 -13.15 8.09 25.80
CA GLY A 75 -12.45 8.50 24.58
C GLY A 75 -13.14 8.09 23.29
N LEU A 76 -14.23 7.34 23.35
CA LEU A 76 -14.98 6.82 22.18
C LEU A 76 -16.30 7.53 21.93
N GLU A 77 -16.66 8.52 22.75
CA GLU A 77 -17.86 9.32 22.58
C GLU A 77 -17.74 10.22 21.36
N ASP A 78 -18.82 10.34 20.60
CA ASP A 78 -18.92 11.24 19.44
C ASP A 78 -17.68 11.18 18.53
N LEU A 79 -17.31 9.97 18.11
CA LEU A 79 -16.15 9.77 17.24
C LEU A 79 -16.28 10.60 15.95
N PRO A 80 -15.18 11.20 15.48
CA PRO A 80 -15.14 11.90 14.21
C PRO A 80 -15.50 10.94 13.07
N ARG A 81 -15.99 11.50 11.98
CA ARG A 81 -16.60 10.74 10.88
C ARG A 81 -15.67 9.66 10.32
N SER A 82 -14.37 9.97 10.24
CA SER A 82 -13.32 9.04 9.75
C SER A 82 -13.18 7.81 10.65
N LEU A 83 -13.47 7.92 11.94
CA LEU A 83 -13.34 6.82 12.91
C LEU A 83 -14.67 6.09 13.19
N GLN A 84 -15.82 6.60 12.72
CA GLN A 84 -17.11 5.97 12.93
C GLN A 84 -17.19 4.59 12.28
N GLY A 85 -17.65 3.58 13.05
CA GLY A 85 -17.77 2.20 12.57
C GLY A 85 -16.45 1.44 12.44
N THR A 86 -15.32 2.05 12.76
CA THR A 86 -14.03 1.36 12.84
C THR A 86 -13.79 0.81 14.24
N LYS A 87 -12.87 -0.14 14.37
CA LYS A 87 -12.33 -0.59 15.65
C LYS A 87 -11.03 0.15 15.93
N VAL A 88 -10.77 0.47 17.20
CA VAL A 88 -9.48 1.02 17.61
C VAL A 88 -8.37 0.07 17.18
N ASP A 89 -7.42 0.56 16.41
CA ASP A 89 -6.22 -0.18 16.04
C ASP A 89 -5.18 -0.08 17.16
N GLY A 90 -4.39 -1.14 17.31
CA GLY A 90 -3.41 -1.22 18.37
C GLY A 90 -3.96 -1.72 19.69
N GLU A 91 -3.09 -1.77 20.68
CA GLU A 91 -3.39 -2.32 21.99
C GLU A 91 -2.47 -1.78 23.09
N ILE A 92 -2.90 -1.85 24.34
CA ILE A 92 -2.10 -1.55 25.52
C ILE A 92 -1.85 -2.86 26.24
N ILE A 93 -0.59 -3.27 26.30
CA ILE A 93 -0.16 -4.49 27.00
C ILE A 93 0.39 -4.12 28.35
N ILE A 94 -0.01 -4.86 29.40
CA ILE A 94 0.51 -4.73 30.77
C ILE A 94 1.13 -6.06 31.22
N ASP A 95 2.16 -5.98 32.04
CA ASP A 95 2.77 -7.13 32.67
C ASP A 95 2.00 -7.61 33.93
N ALA A 96 2.50 -8.67 34.59
CA ALA A 96 1.91 -9.20 35.83
C ALA A 96 1.93 -8.20 36.99
N ASN A 97 2.82 -7.20 36.96
CA ASN A 97 2.97 -6.14 37.96
C ASN A 97 2.17 -4.88 37.60
N LYS A 98 1.30 -4.97 36.58
CA LYS A 98 0.51 -3.86 36.01
C LYS A 98 1.39 -2.72 35.45
N GLN A 99 2.66 -3.02 35.07
CA GLN A 99 3.49 -2.07 34.36
C GLN A 99 3.18 -2.12 32.87
N LEU A 100 3.35 -1.01 32.18
CA LEU A 100 3.17 -0.92 30.72
C LEU A 100 4.28 -1.72 30.03
N VAL A 101 3.87 -2.56 29.07
CA VAL A 101 4.80 -3.17 28.10
C VAL A 101 4.71 -2.37 26.82
N VAL A 102 5.78 -1.63 26.50
CA VAL A 102 5.81 -0.79 25.30
C VAL A 102 5.94 -1.66 24.05
N THR A 103 5.00 -1.53 23.13
CA THR A 103 4.96 -2.29 21.88
C THR A 103 4.61 -1.37 20.70
N GLU A 104 4.80 -1.86 19.49
CA GLU A 104 4.29 -1.20 18.27
C GLU A 104 2.76 -1.00 18.32
N GLY A 105 2.03 -1.91 18.99
CA GLY A 105 0.59 -1.79 19.20
C GLY A 105 0.19 -0.52 19.94
N LEU A 106 1.00 -0.07 20.90
CA LEU A 106 0.78 1.19 21.60
C LEU A 106 0.93 2.40 20.66
N ARG A 107 1.93 2.40 19.77
CA ARG A 107 2.09 3.45 18.75
C ARG A 107 0.90 3.46 17.79
N ARG A 108 0.46 2.29 17.31
CA ARG A 108 -0.71 2.19 16.43
C ARG A 108 -1.98 2.74 17.08
N LEU A 109 -2.15 2.52 18.36
CA LEU A 109 -3.26 3.11 19.10
C LEU A 109 -3.20 4.65 19.09
N PHE A 110 -2.03 5.23 19.29
CA PHE A 110 -1.86 6.68 19.18
C PHE A 110 -2.17 7.17 17.77
N ASP A 111 -1.61 6.53 16.75
CA ASP A 111 -1.81 6.86 15.34
C ASP A 111 -3.28 6.73 14.91
N TYR A 112 -4.01 5.75 15.44
CA TYR A 112 -5.44 5.59 15.20
C TYR A 112 -6.21 6.87 15.56
N PHE A 113 -6.04 7.39 16.77
CA PHE A 113 -6.74 8.61 17.18
C PHE A 113 -6.18 9.86 16.47
N LEU A 114 -4.88 9.94 16.27
CA LEU A 114 -4.23 11.05 15.56
C LEU A 114 -4.65 11.12 14.08
N SER A 115 -5.14 10.06 13.49
CA SER A 115 -5.68 10.07 12.12
C SER A 115 -6.91 10.96 11.96
N ALA A 116 -7.56 11.37 13.06
CA ALA A 116 -8.66 12.32 13.08
C ALA A 116 -8.22 13.80 13.01
N LEU A 117 -6.92 14.08 12.94
CA LEU A 117 -6.41 15.45 12.76
C LEU A 117 -7.00 16.08 11.48
N GLY A 118 -7.62 17.26 11.66
CA GLY A 118 -8.33 17.96 10.59
C GLY A 118 -9.86 17.84 10.71
N GLU A 119 -10.39 16.77 11.35
CA GLU A 119 -11.78 16.70 11.79
C GLU A 119 -11.94 17.16 13.25
N GLU A 120 -10.97 16.81 14.10
CA GLU A 120 -10.84 17.32 15.46
C GLU A 120 -9.54 18.10 15.62
N ASP A 121 -9.52 19.06 16.55
CA ASP A 121 -8.31 19.77 16.91
C ASP A 121 -7.40 18.90 17.79
N GLU A 122 -6.10 19.25 17.84
CA GLU A 122 -5.09 18.51 18.58
C GLU A 122 -5.45 18.33 20.06
N ALA A 123 -5.96 19.37 20.70
CA ALA A 123 -6.28 19.33 22.13
C ALA A 123 -7.44 18.35 22.41
N THR A 124 -8.44 18.32 21.54
CA THR A 124 -9.55 17.35 21.58
C THR A 124 -9.04 15.92 21.43
N ILE A 125 -8.15 15.67 20.45
CA ILE A 125 -7.58 14.33 20.24
C ILE A 125 -6.74 13.89 21.45
N ILE A 126 -5.91 14.77 22.02
CA ILE A 126 -5.12 14.47 23.21
C ILE A 126 -6.03 14.06 24.36
N GLN A 127 -7.11 14.81 24.65
CA GLN A 127 -8.06 14.47 25.71
C GLN A 127 -8.74 13.12 25.44
N ARG A 128 -9.08 12.83 24.19
CA ARG A 128 -9.68 11.56 23.78
C ARG A 128 -8.75 10.38 24.05
N VAL A 129 -7.49 10.47 23.64
CA VAL A 129 -6.46 9.43 23.86
C VAL A 129 -6.22 9.21 25.35
N GLU A 130 -6.03 10.29 26.12
CA GLU A 130 -5.83 10.19 27.58
C GLU A 130 -7.03 9.54 28.28
N SER A 131 -8.25 9.91 27.89
CA SER A 131 -9.46 9.30 28.45
C SER A 131 -9.57 7.82 28.07
N TYR A 132 -9.26 7.48 26.83
CA TYR A 132 -9.24 6.08 26.38
C TYR A 132 -8.23 5.24 27.18
N ILE A 133 -6.99 5.71 27.29
CA ILE A 133 -5.95 5.03 28.07
C ILE A 133 -6.39 4.83 29.52
N ARG A 134 -6.84 5.89 30.20
CA ARG A 134 -7.23 5.81 31.61
C ARG A 134 -8.46 4.96 31.87
N ASN A 135 -9.39 4.90 30.92
CA ASN A 135 -10.59 4.07 31.07
C ASN A 135 -10.28 2.58 30.85
N HIS A 136 -9.34 2.24 29.97
CA HIS A 136 -9.08 0.87 29.55
C HIS A 136 -7.85 0.24 30.22
N THR A 137 -7.08 1.00 30.99
CA THR A 137 -5.81 0.55 31.54
C THR A 137 -5.71 0.86 33.02
N PRO A 138 -5.31 -0.10 33.89
CA PRO A 138 -5.09 0.17 35.30
C PRO A 138 -3.82 0.98 35.56
N GLU A 139 -3.76 1.67 36.71
CA GLU A 139 -2.51 2.27 37.17
C GLU A 139 -1.51 1.18 37.64
N PRO A 140 -0.18 1.37 37.46
CA PRO A 140 0.49 2.57 36.95
C PRO A 140 0.59 2.62 35.41
N ALA A 141 0.24 1.56 34.68
CA ALA A 141 0.40 1.49 33.22
C ALA A 141 -0.34 2.62 32.49
N ALA A 142 -1.51 3.05 32.98
CA ALA A 142 -2.24 4.15 32.39
C ALA A 142 -1.40 5.46 32.39
N SER A 143 -0.81 5.81 33.54
CA SER A 143 0.03 7.00 33.64
C SER A 143 1.30 6.88 32.81
N GLN A 144 1.90 5.69 32.69
CA GLN A 144 3.05 5.42 31.84
C GLN A 144 2.69 5.59 30.35
N ALA A 145 1.56 5.05 29.91
CA ALA A 145 1.11 5.18 28.50
C ALA A 145 0.80 6.63 28.15
N VAL A 146 0.17 7.40 29.04
CA VAL A 146 -0.08 8.84 28.83
C VAL A 146 1.24 9.61 28.76
N ALA A 147 2.24 9.31 29.59
CA ALA A 147 3.55 9.94 29.50
C ALA A 147 4.23 9.69 28.15
N ILE A 148 4.22 8.43 27.67
CA ILE A 148 4.79 8.08 26.36
C ILE A 148 3.98 8.75 25.23
N PHE A 149 2.65 8.84 25.34
CA PHE A 149 1.84 9.55 24.36
C PHE A 149 2.24 11.03 24.23
N ASN A 150 2.46 11.71 25.35
CA ASN A 150 2.92 13.11 25.35
C ASN A 150 4.32 13.26 24.73
N GLN A 151 5.22 12.30 24.99
CA GLN A 151 6.52 12.25 24.31
C GLN A 151 6.36 12.04 22.79
N TYR A 152 5.39 11.19 22.38
CA TYR A 152 5.09 10.94 20.97
C TYR A 152 4.55 12.18 20.26
N ILE A 153 3.66 12.96 20.88
CA ILE A 153 3.22 14.25 20.35
C ILE A 153 4.40 15.22 20.16
N ASN A 154 5.30 15.32 21.15
CA ASN A 154 6.48 16.16 21.03
C ASN A 154 7.41 15.70 19.89
N TYR A 155 7.61 14.40 19.74
CA TYR A 155 8.36 13.82 18.63
C TYR A 155 7.75 14.19 17.28
N LEU A 156 6.43 14.06 17.11
CA LEU A 156 5.73 14.40 15.86
C LEU A 156 5.86 15.88 15.50
N LYS A 157 5.85 16.79 16.47
CA LYS A 157 6.08 18.23 16.26
C LYS A 157 7.50 18.51 15.73
N GLN A 158 8.50 17.83 16.28
CA GLN A 158 9.88 17.95 15.82
C GLN A 158 10.08 17.29 14.45
N LEU A 159 9.42 16.15 14.21
CA LEU A 159 9.46 15.47 12.92
C LEU A 159 8.89 16.36 11.80
N LYS A 160 7.79 17.07 12.06
CA LYS A 160 7.23 18.04 11.10
C LYS A 160 8.26 19.07 10.66
N GLN A 161 9.08 19.62 11.58
CA GLN A 161 10.12 20.59 11.24
C GLN A 161 11.23 19.98 10.37
N ILE A 162 11.54 18.69 10.57
CA ILE A 162 12.48 17.96 9.72
C ILE A 162 11.88 17.80 8.31
N GLU A 163 10.64 17.35 8.21
CA GLU A 163 9.98 17.16 6.91
C GLU A 163 9.86 18.47 6.12
N GLU A 164 9.56 19.57 6.77
CA GLU A 164 9.55 20.90 6.15
C GLU A 164 10.94 21.31 5.63
N ARG A 165 12.01 20.97 6.35
CA ARG A 165 13.40 21.30 5.96
C ARG A 165 13.88 20.50 4.76
N TYR A 166 13.61 19.19 4.74
CA TYR A 166 14.07 18.31 3.67
C TYR A 166 13.13 18.33 2.45
N GLY A 167 11.92 18.85 2.63
CA GLY A 167 10.92 18.95 1.58
C GLY A 167 10.56 17.60 0.99
N ASN A 168 10.07 17.60 -0.23
CA ASN A 168 9.70 16.39 -0.92
C ASN A 168 10.89 15.84 -1.72
N LEU A 169 11.73 15.01 -1.08
CA LEU A 169 12.86 14.32 -1.72
C LEU A 169 12.41 13.48 -2.93
N GLN A 170 11.22 12.90 -2.88
CA GLN A 170 10.65 12.15 -3.98
C GLN A 170 10.36 13.05 -5.20
N MET A 171 9.86 14.25 -4.98
CA MET A 171 9.62 15.21 -6.07
C MET A 171 10.95 15.66 -6.71
N GLN A 172 12.00 15.81 -5.90
CA GLN A 172 13.34 16.13 -6.41
C GLN A 172 13.91 14.98 -7.25
N ALA A 173 13.79 13.74 -6.78
CA ALA A 173 14.19 12.54 -7.53
C ALA A 173 13.44 12.42 -8.85
N THR A 174 12.13 12.72 -8.86
CA THR A 174 11.31 12.68 -10.09
C THR A 174 11.79 13.71 -11.11
N LYS A 175 12.25 14.88 -10.68
CA LYS A 175 12.76 15.93 -11.56
C LYS A 175 14.18 15.65 -12.07
N ASN A 176 15.03 15.10 -11.24
CA ASN A 176 16.46 14.93 -11.50
C ASN A 176 16.84 13.51 -11.97
N GLY A 177 15.90 12.54 -11.87
CA GLY A 177 16.11 11.14 -12.21
C GLY A 177 16.87 10.32 -11.17
N GLU A 178 17.45 10.95 -10.15
CA GLU A 178 18.20 10.30 -9.06
C GLU A 178 17.83 10.93 -7.71
N LEU A 179 17.82 10.12 -6.66
CA LEU A 179 17.60 10.57 -5.28
C LEU A 179 18.95 10.98 -4.65
N ASP A 180 19.01 12.13 -3.99
CA ASP A 180 20.20 12.53 -3.24
C ASP A 180 20.32 11.72 -1.95
N LEU A 181 21.17 10.70 -1.99
CA LEU A 181 21.39 9.79 -0.86
C LEU A 181 22.04 10.48 0.34
N ASN A 182 22.78 11.58 0.16
CA ASN A 182 23.32 12.36 1.28
C ASN A 182 22.20 13.07 2.02
N MET A 183 21.23 13.64 1.32
CA MET A 183 20.06 14.26 1.94
C MET A 183 19.19 13.22 2.67
N VAL A 184 19.03 12.03 2.11
CA VAL A 184 18.33 10.92 2.78
C VAL A 184 19.06 10.53 4.07
N ALA A 185 20.37 10.35 4.04
CA ALA A 185 21.16 10.01 5.21
C ALA A 185 21.09 11.09 6.31
N GLN A 186 21.17 12.37 5.94
CA GLN A 186 21.05 13.49 6.89
C GLN A 186 19.65 13.55 7.52
N ARG A 187 18.59 13.32 6.73
CA ARG A 187 17.22 13.23 7.23
C ARG A 187 17.10 12.12 8.28
N GLN A 188 17.59 10.91 7.98
CA GLN A 188 17.56 9.77 8.92
C GLN A 188 18.36 10.05 10.20
N GLN A 189 19.53 10.67 10.10
CA GLN A 189 20.29 11.07 11.28
C GLN A 189 19.53 12.07 12.16
N ASN A 190 18.85 13.04 11.58
CA ASN A 190 18.05 14.00 12.34
C ASN A 190 16.83 13.35 12.98
N ILE A 191 16.16 12.43 12.29
CA ILE A 191 15.04 11.64 12.85
C ILE A 191 15.55 10.81 14.03
N SER A 192 16.67 10.10 13.88
CA SER A 192 17.27 9.33 14.97
C SER A 192 17.58 10.19 16.19
N LYS A 193 18.12 11.41 16.00
CA LYS A 193 18.40 12.36 17.11
C LYS A 193 17.13 12.77 17.85
N ILE A 194 16.07 13.14 17.16
CA ILE A 194 14.82 13.54 17.83
C ILE A 194 14.14 12.37 18.52
N ARG A 195 14.26 11.13 18.01
CA ARG A 195 13.80 9.93 18.73
C ARG A 195 14.55 9.74 20.05
N GLN A 196 15.88 9.82 20.03
CA GLN A 196 16.71 9.72 21.24
C GLN A 196 16.46 10.85 22.27
N GLN A 197 15.99 12.01 21.83
CA GLN A 197 15.62 13.12 22.72
C GLN A 197 14.27 12.91 23.41
N ASN A 198 13.36 12.16 22.79
CA ASN A 198 12.00 12.00 23.27
C ASN A 198 11.75 10.64 23.94
N PHE A 199 12.51 9.59 23.60
CA PHE A 199 12.25 8.23 24.04
C PHE A 199 13.52 7.54 24.52
N ASP A 200 13.35 6.55 25.40
CA ASP A 200 14.42 5.60 25.73
C ASP A 200 14.65 4.59 24.60
N ALA A 201 15.72 3.82 24.70
CA ALA A 201 16.13 2.87 23.67
C ALA A 201 15.11 1.73 23.47
N GLU A 202 14.42 1.31 24.52
CA GLU A 202 13.40 0.27 24.46
C GLU A 202 12.17 0.75 23.70
N THR A 203 11.68 1.94 24.03
CA THR A 203 10.57 2.59 23.32
C THR A 203 10.91 2.85 21.86
N ILE A 204 12.12 3.34 21.55
CA ILE A 204 12.57 3.53 20.15
C ILE A 204 12.52 2.21 19.39
N LYS A 205 13.06 1.14 19.97
CA LYS A 205 13.05 -0.18 19.33
C LYS A 205 11.64 -0.71 19.12
N ALA A 206 10.78 -0.57 20.14
CA ALA A 206 9.39 -1.05 20.07
C ALA A 206 8.55 -0.27 19.04
N PHE A 207 8.72 1.05 18.96
CA PHE A 207 7.93 1.91 18.08
C PHE A 207 8.43 1.94 16.64
N PHE A 208 9.74 1.93 16.43
CA PHE A 208 10.36 2.25 15.15
C PHE A 208 11.30 1.18 14.62
N GLY A 209 11.56 0.11 15.38
CA GLY A 209 12.58 -0.88 15.00
C GLY A 209 12.30 -1.55 13.66
N ALA A 210 11.05 -1.91 13.40
CA ALA A 210 10.65 -2.52 12.11
C ALA A 210 10.77 -1.51 10.95
N ASP A 211 10.35 -0.26 11.19
CA ASP A 211 10.46 0.83 10.21
C ASP A 211 11.93 1.14 9.89
N ASP A 212 12.79 1.20 10.91
CA ASP A 212 14.23 1.46 10.75
C ASP A 212 14.94 0.35 9.96
N GLU A 213 14.57 -0.91 10.20
CA GLU A 213 15.08 -2.04 9.42
C GLU A 213 14.66 -1.97 7.95
N TYR A 214 13.39 -1.61 7.71
CA TYR A 214 12.88 -1.46 6.36
C TYR A 214 13.48 -0.25 5.63
N ASP A 215 13.68 0.87 6.33
CA ASP A 215 14.36 2.06 5.80
C ASP A 215 15.82 1.74 5.45
N ALA A 216 16.54 1.04 6.33
CA ALA A 216 17.92 0.61 6.08
C ALA A 216 18.01 -0.30 4.85
N TYR A 217 17.07 -1.24 4.70
CA TYR A 217 16.95 -2.07 3.51
C TYR A 217 16.72 -1.21 2.26
N SER A 218 15.75 -0.31 2.29
CA SER A 218 15.38 0.54 1.16
C SER A 218 16.54 1.43 0.69
N ILE A 219 17.24 2.05 1.63
CA ILE A 219 18.44 2.87 1.35
C ILE A 219 19.54 2.02 0.75
N SER A 220 19.76 0.80 1.25
CA SER A 220 20.75 -0.12 0.70
C SER A 220 20.42 -0.56 -0.72
N MET A 221 19.13 -0.83 -1.00
CA MET A 221 18.68 -1.14 -2.37
C MET A 221 18.91 0.03 -3.33
N LEU A 222 18.63 1.27 -2.89
CA LEU A 222 18.90 2.48 -3.68
C LEU A 222 20.39 2.68 -3.95
N ASN A 223 21.25 2.49 -2.94
CA ASN A 223 22.71 2.55 -3.11
C ASN A 223 23.19 1.54 -4.15
N ILE A 224 22.73 0.29 -4.06
CA ILE A 224 23.09 -0.77 -5.02
C ILE A 224 22.62 -0.40 -6.44
N GLU A 225 21.38 0.12 -6.57
CA GLU A 225 20.82 0.45 -7.87
C GLU A 225 21.52 1.63 -8.53
N GLN A 226 21.88 2.67 -7.76
CA GLN A 226 22.56 3.86 -8.27
C GLN A 226 24.07 3.64 -8.49
N ASP A 227 24.65 2.54 -8.01
CA ASP A 227 26.06 2.23 -8.24
C ASP A 227 26.32 1.88 -9.72
N LYS A 228 26.96 2.80 -10.41
CA LYS A 228 27.31 2.67 -11.85
C LYS A 228 28.50 1.74 -12.09
N GLN A 229 29.20 1.29 -11.04
CA GLN A 229 30.35 0.37 -11.16
C GLN A 229 29.89 -1.10 -11.12
N LEU A 230 28.70 -1.37 -10.64
CA LEU A 230 28.14 -2.72 -10.56
C LEU A 230 27.37 -3.08 -11.85
N SER A 231 27.64 -4.27 -12.39
CA SER A 231 26.80 -4.88 -13.42
C SER A 231 25.45 -5.34 -12.83
N ASP A 232 24.45 -5.59 -13.68
CA ASP A 232 23.13 -6.08 -13.25
C ASP A 232 23.21 -7.37 -12.41
N THR A 233 24.12 -8.29 -12.80
CA THR A 233 24.38 -9.54 -12.06
C THR A 233 24.98 -9.26 -10.68
N GLN A 234 25.93 -8.32 -10.57
CA GLN A 234 26.53 -7.93 -9.31
C GLN A 234 25.52 -7.21 -8.40
N LYS A 235 24.66 -6.36 -8.97
CA LYS A 235 23.56 -5.73 -8.23
C LYS A 235 22.58 -6.76 -7.69
N ALA A 236 22.22 -7.76 -8.49
CA ALA A 236 21.33 -8.86 -8.04
C ALA A 236 21.95 -9.64 -6.87
N ALA A 237 23.24 -10.00 -6.98
CA ALA A 237 23.97 -10.69 -5.93
C ALA A 237 24.09 -9.84 -4.66
N ALA A 238 24.36 -8.54 -4.75
CA ALA A 238 24.46 -7.62 -3.62
C ALA A 238 23.11 -7.47 -2.89
N ARG A 239 21.98 -7.40 -3.62
CA ARG A 239 20.64 -7.38 -3.03
C ARG A 239 20.35 -8.66 -2.24
N GLN A 240 20.63 -9.81 -2.84
CA GLN A 240 20.42 -11.10 -2.19
C GLN A 240 21.29 -11.26 -0.93
N ASP A 241 22.56 -10.87 -1.00
CA ASP A 241 23.50 -10.90 0.11
C ASP A 241 23.03 -10.00 1.28
N TYR A 242 22.53 -8.79 0.98
CA TYR A 242 21.97 -7.90 2.00
C TYR A 242 20.78 -8.56 2.72
N VAL A 243 19.79 -9.06 1.97
CA VAL A 243 18.61 -9.71 2.56
C VAL A 243 18.99 -10.94 3.36
N SER A 244 19.99 -11.72 2.92
CA SER A 244 20.44 -12.91 3.65
C SER A 244 20.98 -12.60 5.05
N ARG A 245 21.62 -11.43 5.21
CA ARG A 245 22.22 -10.96 6.46
C ARG A 245 21.24 -10.23 7.39
N MET A 246 20.04 -9.91 6.93
CA MET A 246 19.01 -9.30 7.78
C MET A 246 18.60 -10.26 8.90
N PRO A 247 18.21 -9.72 10.09
CA PRO A 247 17.64 -10.53 11.16
C PRO A 247 16.42 -11.33 10.70
N ASP A 248 16.26 -12.56 11.21
CA ASP A 248 15.10 -13.39 10.91
C ASP A 248 13.88 -12.92 11.71
N ASN A 249 13.13 -11.99 11.15
CA ASN A 249 11.95 -11.37 11.74
C ASN A 249 10.87 -11.09 10.68
N SER A 250 9.78 -10.44 11.09
CA SER A 250 8.67 -10.09 10.21
C SER A 250 9.06 -9.17 9.05
N THR A 251 9.99 -8.23 9.28
CA THR A 251 10.48 -7.31 8.23
C THR A 251 11.16 -8.07 7.11
N LYS A 252 12.11 -8.96 7.43
CA LYS A 252 12.76 -9.83 6.44
C LYS A 252 11.76 -10.73 5.72
N ALA A 253 10.84 -11.35 6.47
CA ALA A 253 9.81 -12.21 5.89
C ALA A 253 8.93 -11.46 4.90
N ASN A 254 8.50 -10.23 5.21
CA ASN A 254 7.70 -9.39 4.32
C ASN A 254 8.48 -8.99 3.06
N ILE A 255 9.76 -8.62 3.18
CA ILE A 255 10.64 -8.31 2.05
C ILE A 255 10.79 -9.52 1.13
N GLN A 256 11.03 -10.71 1.68
CA GLN A 256 11.13 -11.95 0.91
C GLN A 256 9.81 -12.31 0.22
N GLN A 257 8.69 -12.15 0.93
CA GLN A 257 7.36 -12.38 0.35
C GLN A 257 7.10 -11.44 -0.83
N GLN A 258 7.44 -10.17 -0.71
CA GLN A 258 7.29 -9.21 -1.81
C GLN A 258 8.20 -9.55 -2.99
N ALA A 259 9.45 -9.96 -2.74
CA ALA A 259 10.36 -10.43 -3.78
C ALA A 259 9.81 -11.67 -4.50
N ASN A 260 9.28 -12.64 -3.76
CA ASN A 260 8.65 -13.83 -4.32
C ASN A 260 7.42 -13.50 -5.19
N LEU A 261 6.62 -12.49 -4.79
CA LEU A 261 5.47 -12.04 -5.59
C LEU A 261 5.92 -11.40 -6.92
N ASN A 262 6.95 -10.58 -6.90
CA ASN A 262 7.50 -9.99 -8.12
C ASN A 262 8.07 -11.06 -9.06
N GLU A 263 8.84 -12.01 -8.50
CA GLU A 263 9.38 -13.15 -9.26
C GLU A 263 8.25 -14.03 -9.82
N LEU A 264 7.18 -14.25 -9.07
CA LEU A 264 5.99 -14.98 -9.50
C LEU A 264 5.37 -14.35 -10.76
N ILE A 265 5.21 -13.01 -10.76
CA ILE A 265 4.64 -12.27 -11.90
C ILE A 265 5.54 -12.45 -13.12
N ASP A 266 6.83 -12.14 -12.98
CA ASP A 266 7.79 -12.16 -14.08
C ASP A 266 7.96 -13.57 -14.67
N ARG A 267 8.15 -14.58 -13.81
CA ARG A 267 8.30 -15.98 -14.25
C ARG A 267 7.00 -16.54 -14.84
N THR A 268 5.84 -16.17 -14.29
CA THR A 268 4.56 -16.58 -14.87
C THR A 268 4.41 -16.05 -16.29
N GLU A 269 4.72 -14.76 -16.51
CA GLU A 269 4.64 -14.16 -17.85
C GLU A 269 5.61 -14.82 -18.84
N GLN A 270 6.87 -15.01 -18.42
CA GLN A 270 7.88 -15.67 -19.24
C GLN A 270 7.49 -17.10 -19.60
N MET A 271 7.06 -17.90 -18.62
CA MET A 271 6.68 -19.30 -18.83
C MET A 271 5.44 -19.42 -19.71
N LYS A 272 4.45 -18.53 -19.56
CA LYS A 272 3.29 -18.48 -20.45
C LYS A 272 3.69 -18.14 -21.89
N LYS A 273 4.61 -17.18 -22.09
CA LYS A 273 5.15 -16.83 -23.43
C LYS A 273 5.93 -18.00 -24.07
N GLN A 274 6.58 -18.81 -23.26
CA GLN A 274 7.33 -20.00 -23.71
C GLN A 274 6.42 -21.23 -23.96
N GLY A 275 5.13 -21.15 -23.60
CA GLY A 275 4.18 -22.24 -23.77
C GLY A 275 4.48 -23.47 -22.92
N VAL A 276 5.00 -23.27 -21.70
CA VAL A 276 5.30 -24.39 -20.80
C VAL A 276 4.03 -25.12 -20.37
N THR A 277 4.19 -26.35 -19.87
CA THR A 277 3.05 -27.14 -19.41
C THR A 277 2.40 -26.53 -18.16
N PRO A 278 1.08 -26.72 -17.95
CA PRO A 278 0.39 -26.26 -16.74
C PRO A 278 1.04 -26.79 -15.45
N GLU A 279 1.57 -28.01 -15.47
CA GLU A 279 2.26 -28.61 -14.34
C GLU A 279 3.59 -27.90 -14.01
N ALA A 280 4.38 -27.56 -15.02
CA ALA A 280 5.63 -26.81 -14.82
C ALA A 280 5.33 -25.42 -14.23
N LEU A 281 4.29 -24.74 -14.71
CA LEU A 281 3.84 -23.46 -14.20
C LEU A 281 3.33 -23.56 -12.76
N TYR A 282 2.56 -24.62 -12.43
CA TYR A 282 2.10 -24.89 -11.07
C TYR A 282 3.27 -25.12 -10.10
N ASN A 283 4.26 -25.94 -10.48
CA ASN A 283 5.41 -26.25 -9.65
C ASN A 283 6.23 -24.99 -9.33
N MET A 284 6.51 -24.16 -10.32
CA MET A 284 7.20 -22.88 -10.12
C MET A 284 6.43 -21.98 -9.13
N ARG A 285 5.12 -21.86 -9.29
CA ARG A 285 4.28 -21.07 -8.39
C ARG A 285 4.24 -21.62 -6.97
N ARG A 286 4.19 -22.96 -6.84
CA ARG A 286 4.21 -23.62 -5.53
C ARG A 286 5.50 -23.33 -4.75
N GLU A 287 6.63 -23.28 -5.44
CA GLU A 287 7.92 -22.90 -4.82
C GLU A 287 7.92 -21.47 -4.28
N LEU A 288 7.30 -20.54 -4.99
CA LEU A 288 7.33 -19.11 -4.62
C LEU A 288 6.26 -18.71 -3.60
N VAL A 289 5.05 -19.25 -3.70
CA VAL A 289 3.88 -18.78 -2.93
C VAL A 289 3.11 -19.89 -2.21
N GLY A 290 3.62 -21.11 -2.24
CA GLY A 290 3.03 -22.26 -1.58
C GLY A 290 1.89 -22.93 -2.35
N GLU A 291 1.53 -24.13 -1.90
CA GLU A 291 0.59 -25.03 -2.59
C GLU A 291 -0.82 -24.41 -2.74
N ALA A 292 -1.36 -23.82 -1.67
CA ALA A 292 -2.71 -23.28 -1.68
C ALA A 292 -2.86 -22.10 -2.65
N ALA A 293 -1.87 -21.21 -2.75
CA ALA A 293 -1.88 -20.09 -3.69
C ALA A 293 -1.65 -20.57 -5.13
N ALA A 294 -0.74 -21.50 -5.35
CA ALA A 294 -0.50 -22.12 -6.65
C ALA A 294 -1.75 -22.83 -7.20
N GLY A 295 -2.49 -23.53 -6.32
CA GLY A 295 -3.76 -24.18 -6.68
C GLY A 295 -4.82 -23.16 -7.14
N ARG A 296 -4.99 -22.06 -6.41
CA ARG A 296 -5.92 -21.00 -6.82
C ARG A 296 -5.54 -20.36 -8.17
N LEU A 297 -4.24 -20.11 -8.39
CA LEU A 297 -3.75 -19.57 -9.66
C LEU A 297 -3.95 -20.56 -10.82
N ALA A 298 -3.78 -21.85 -10.58
CA ALA A 298 -4.05 -22.88 -11.60
C ALA A 298 -5.54 -22.95 -11.96
N SER A 299 -6.44 -22.81 -10.98
CA SER A 299 -7.88 -22.72 -11.23
C SER A 299 -8.24 -21.50 -12.08
N VAL A 300 -7.66 -20.34 -11.78
CA VAL A 300 -7.85 -19.12 -12.60
C VAL A 300 -7.36 -19.34 -14.03
N ASP A 301 -6.17 -19.92 -14.22
CA ASP A 301 -5.66 -20.23 -15.57
C ASP A 301 -6.59 -21.19 -16.33
N GLN A 302 -7.18 -22.15 -15.64
CA GLN A 302 -8.15 -23.05 -16.26
C GLN A 302 -9.45 -22.34 -16.67
N GLU A 303 -9.96 -21.46 -15.82
CA GLU A 303 -11.14 -20.64 -16.13
C GLU A 303 -10.87 -19.71 -17.31
N ASP A 304 -9.71 -19.04 -17.33
CA ASP A 304 -9.29 -18.18 -18.45
C ASP A 304 -9.17 -18.96 -19.75
N ASN A 305 -8.52 -20.12 -19.73
CA ASN A 305 -8.39 -20.98 -20.91
C ASN A 305 -9.76 -21.46 -21.43
N ASN A 306 -10.70 -21.78 -20.54
CA ASN A 306 -12.05 -22.17 -20.91
C ASN A 306 -12.84 -21.00 -21.50
N PHE A 307 -12.65 -19.78 -20.94
CA PHE A 307 -13.26 -18.59 -21.50
C PHE A 307 -12.68 -18.27 -22.89
N ASP A 308 -11.36 -18.35 -23.07
CA ASP A 308 -10.70 -18.15 -24.37
C ASP A 308 -11.20 -19.09 -25.44
N LYS A 309 -11.35 -20.37 -25.12
CA LYS A 309 -11.90 -21.36 -26.06
C LYS A 309 -13.33 -21.02 -26.48
N ARG A 310 -14.21 -20.65 -25.54
CA ARG A 310 -15.59 -20.24 -25.81
C ARG A 310 -15.62 -18.92 -26.60
N PHE A 311 -14.74 -18.00 -26.31
CA PHE A 311 -14.62 -16.73 -27.01
C PHE A 311 -14.19 -16.94 -28.47
N ASN A 312 -13.19 -17.78 -28.72
CA ASN A 312 -12.77 -18.13 -30.09
C ASN A 312 -13.88 -18.82 -30.89
N GLN A 313 -14.61 -19.74 -30.26
CA GLN A 313 -15.79 -20.36 -30.84
C GLN A 313 -16.87 -19.34 -31.19
N TYR A 314 -17.16 -18.42 -30.27
CA TYR A 314 -18.10 -17.30 -30.51
C TYR A 314 -17.68 -16.43 -31.68
N GLN A 315 -16.40 -16.01 -31.73
CA GLN A 315 -15.91 -15.17 -32.84
C GLN A 315 -16.01 -15.89 -34.18
N ALA A 316 -15.71 -17.17 -34.27
CA ALA A 316 -15.83 -17.96 -35.47
C ALA A 316 -17.30 -18.05 -35.96
N GLN A 317 -18.23 -18.36 -35.05
CA GLN A 317 -19.67 -18.44 -35.36
C GLN A 317 -20.24 -17.07 -35.76
N LYS A 318 -19.85 -16.00 -35.06
CA LYS A 318 -20.25 -14.64 -35.39
C LYS A 318 -19.80 -14.23 -36.79
N GLN A 319 -18.54 -14.49 -37.12
CA GLN A 319 -17.99 -14.19 -38.44
C GLN A 319 -18.71 -14.97 -39.54
N GLN A 320 -19.05 -16.22 -39.30
CA GLN A 320 -19.82 -17.03 -40.25
C GLN A 320 -21.23 -16.46 -40.48
N LEU A 321 -21.91 -16.03 -39.41
CA LEU A 321 -23.25 -15.41 -39.55
C LEU A 321 -23.20 -14.08 -40.30
N LEU A 322 -22.17 -13.25 -40.06
CA LEU A 322 -21.99 -11.98 -40.74
C LEU A 322 -21.74 -12.15 -42.25
N THR A 323 -21.13 -13.25 -42.68
CA THR A 323 -20.86 -13.54 -44.11
C THR A 323 -22.03 -14.21 -44.83
N GLN A 324 -22.91 -14.92 -44.13
CA GLN A 324 -23.99 -15.73 -44.74
C GLN A 324 -25.35 -15.06 -44.69
N SER A 325 -25.59 -14.03 -43.90
CA SER A 325 -26.93 -13.51 -43.65
C SER A 325 -27.30 -12.31 -44.54
N ALA A 326 -28.49 -12.37 -45.12
CA ALA A 326 -29.07 -11.28 -45.90
C ALA A 326 -29.83 -10.24 -45.04
N SER A 327 -30.18 -10.58 -43.77
CA SER A 327 -30.96 -9.72 -42.88
C SER A 327 -30.18 -9.39 -41.60
N GLN A 328 -29.91 -8.11 -41.39
CA GLN A 328 -29.20 -7.61 -40.21
C GLN A 328 -29.91 -7.93 -38.89
N SER A 329 -31.24 -7.86 -38.84
CA SER A 329 -32.04 -8.14 -37.64
C SER A 329 -31.99 -9.62 -37.24
N GLN A 330 -32.04 -10.54 -38.22
CA GLN A 330 -31.94 -11.97 -37.94
C GLN A 330 -30.54 -12.35 -37.48
N THR A 331 -29.50 -11.75 -38.09
CA THR A 331 -28.09 -11.96 -37.68
C THR A 331 -27.86 -11.54 -36.25
N GLN A 332 -28.36 -10.37 -35.83
CA GLN A 332 -28.20 -9.90 -34.46
C GLN A 332 -28.91 -10.81 -33.45
N THR A 333 -30.11 -11.30 -33.79
CA THR A 333 -30.84 -12.25 -32.92
C THR A 333 -30.06 -13.54 -32.74
N GLN A 334 -29.46 -14.08 -33.80
CA GLN A 334 -28.63 -15.29 -33.71
C GLN A 334 -27.34 -15.07 -32.93
N ILE A 335 -26.69 -13.93 -33.11
CA ILE A 335 -25.51 -13.56 -32.29
C ILE A 335 -25.86 -13.52 -30.81
N ASN A 336 -26.97 -12.88 -30.44
CA ASN A 336 -27.40 -12.81 -29.02
C ASN A 336 -27.74 -14.20 -28.48
N GLN A 337 -28.26 -15.12 -29.25
CA GLN A 337 -28.50 -16.51 -28.83
C GLN A 337 -27.19 -17.26 -28.58
N ILE A 338 -26.18 -17.10 -29.44
CA ILE A 338 -24.87 -17.71 -29.24
C ILE A 338 -24.21 -17.15 -27.97
N GLU A 339 -24.31 -15.85 -27.75
CA GLU A 339 -23.79 -15.22 -26.52
C GLU A 339 -24.45 -15.79 -25.25
N GLN A 340 -25.77 -16.00 -25.28
CA GLN A 340 -26.50 -16.60 -24.15
C GLN A 340 -26.18 -18.07 -23.95
N GLN A 341 -25.83 -18.81 -24.98
CA GLN A 341 -25.46 -20.22 -24.90
C GLN A 341 -24.02 -20.42 -24.36
N LEU A 342 -23.10 -19.56 -24.78
CA LEU A 342 -21.68 -19.73 -24.47
C LEU A 342 -21.23 -18.99 -23.21
N PHE A 343 -21.94 -17.95 -22.79
CA PHE A 343 -21.48 -17.07 -21.71
C PHE A 343 -22.57 -16.77 -20.68
N SER A 344 -22.17 -16.71 -19.43
CA SER A 344 -22.99 -16.21 -18.32
C SER A 344 -23.31 -14.71 -18.51
N GLU A 345 -24.28 -14.20 -17.76
CA GLU A 345 -24.66 -12.79 -17.84
C GLU A 345 -23.47 -11.85 -17.51
N SER A 346 -22.66 -12.19 -16.52
CA SER A 346 -21.48 -11.42 -16.15
C SER A 346 -20.38 -11.45 -17.20
N GLU A 347 -20.18 -12.59 -17.86
CA GLU A 347 -19.21 -12.73 -18.95
C GLU A 347 -19.61 -11.95 -20.21
N ARG A 348 -20.91 -11.93 -20.55
CA ARG A 348 -21.41 -11.17 -21.70
C ARG A 348 -21.10 -9.67 -21.61
N LYS A 349 -21.16 -9.09 -20.41
CA LYS A 349 -20.81 -7.69 -20.17
C LYS A 349 -19.32 -7.37 -20.49
N ARG A 350 -18.45 -8.36 -20.49
CA ARG A 350 -17.00 -8.22 -20.75
C ARG A 350 -16.59 -8.52 -22.19
N LEU A 351 -17.46 -9.11 -23.02
CA LEU A 351 -17.08 -9.57 -24.36
C LEU A 351 -16.52 -8.47 -25.27
N THR A 352 -17.13 -7.28 -25.25
CA THR A 352 -16.67 -6.15 -26.08
C THR A 352 -15.28 -5.68 -25.68
N GLY A 353 -15.04 -5.50 -24.37
CA GLY A 353 -13.71 -5.11 -23.86
C GLY A 353 -12.67 -6.18 -24.12
N TYR A 354 -13.02 -7.46 -23.95
CA TYR A 354 -12.12 -8.57 -24.22
C TYR A 354 -11.75 -8.66 -25.71
N ALA A 355 -12.72 -8.46 -26.62
CA ALA A 355 -12.45 -8.39 -28.06
C ALA A 355 -11.46 -7.28 -28.41
N ALA A 356 -11.61 -6.08 -27.84
CA ALA A 356 -10.69 -4.97 -28.04
C ALA A 356 -9.26 -5.28 -27.57
N LEU A 357 -9.14 -5.91 -26.39
CA LEU A 357 -7.83 -6.33 -25.86
C LEU A 357 -7.13 -7.38 -26.73
N GLN A 358 -7.89 -8.33 -27.31
CA GLN A 358 -7.33 -9.34 -28.21
C GLN A 358 -6.85 -8.70 -29.54
N GLN A 359 -7.57 -7.72 -30.07
CA GLN A 359 -7.14 -6.98 -31.27
C GLN A 359 -5.85 -6.18 -31.02
N GLN A 360 -5.74 -5.55 -29.85
CA GLN A 360 -4.52 -4.83 -29.47
C GLN A 360 -3.32 -5.77 -29.35
N LYS A 361 -3.46 -6.93 -28.71
CA LYS A 361 -2.40 -7.94 -28.59
C LYS A 361 -1.92 -8.43 -29.96
N THR A 362 -2.81 -8.62 -30.92
CA THR A 362 -2.42 -9.04 -32.28
C THR A 362 -1.72 -7.92 -33.05
N ALA A 363 -2.08 -6.65 -32.82
CA ALA A 363 -1.43 -5.51 -33.44
C ALA A 363 0.00 -5.27 -32.90
N ASP A 364 0.23 -5.52 -31.60
CA ASP A 364 1.55 -5.38 -30.96
C ASP A 364 2.52 -6.53 -31.30
N THR A 365 2.03 -7.61 -31.93
CA THR A 365 2.81 -8.80 -32.28
C THR A 365 3.24 -8.83 -33.76
N ASN A 366 2.66 -7.99 -34.60
CA ASN A 366 3.00 -7.79 -36.03
C ASN A 366 3.83 -6.52 -36.23
#